data_e099ae41a34094d9291530aee44fa7bc
#
_entry.id   e099ae41a34094d9291530aee44fa7bc
#
_cell.length_a   1.000
_cell.length_b   1.000
_cell.length_c   1.000
_cell.angle_alpha   90.00
_cell.angle_beta   90.00
_cell.angle_gamma   90.00
#
_symmetry.space_group_name_H-M   'P 1'
#
loop_
_entity.id
_entity.type
_entity.pdbx_description
1 polymer ?
#
loop_
_entity_poly.entity_id
_entity_poly.type
_entity_poly.pdbx_seq_one_letter_code
_entity_poly.pdbx_strand_id
1 'polypeptide(L)'
;AIRRFVDNGGGFVGVGEPSGYQRQGRFIQLSDVLGVERECDFRHFEKRDDFDIAPEHWITRGVDMSLVGFNRFVRNVYPVGATVLAADYDWEYPKGSQNAGNVHFAVNDYGSGRSVYLSGITTNNQTIRLLYRAFLWTMHGEDKTKYNYAESADVDVFFYEQSGKYALFNDSDNAVKTTYCDVDGNKRSVTLGAKEIKWL
;
A
#
# COMPACT_ATOMS: atom_id res chain seq x y z
N ALA A 1 -8.33 -2.11 22.59
CA ALA A 1 -7.24 -3.08 22.36
C ALA A 1 -6.34 -2.59 21.21
N ILE A 2 -6.87 -2.32 19.99
CA ILE A 2 -6.08 -1.92 18.80
C ILE A 2 -5.27 -0.65 19.04
N ARG A 3 -5.88 0.44 19.53
CA ARG A 3 -5.15 1.69 19.84
C ARG A 3 -3.92 1.46 20.69
N ARG A 4 -4.07 0.75 21.80
CA ARG A 4 -2.95 0.46 22.69
C ARG A 4 -1.89 -0.45 22.04
N PHE A 5 -2.31 -1.38 21.16
CA PHE A 5 -1.39 -2.24 20.44
C PHE A 5 -0.52 -1.42 19.47
N VAL A 6 -1.15 -0.54 18.69
CA VAL A 6 -0.41 0.31 17.73
C VAL A 6 0.43 1.35 18.47
N ASP A 7 -0.12 2.01 19.48
CA ASP A 7 0.61 3.00 20.31
C ASP A 7 1.90 2.42 20.90
N ASN A 8 1.89 1.15 21.24
CA ASN A 8 3.06 0.42 21.77
C ASN A 8 3.99 -0.18 20.68
N GLY A 9 3.89 0.27 19.43
CA GLY A 9 4.77 -0.15 18.34
C GLY A 9 4.20 -1.26 17.43
N GLY A 10 2.95 -1.67 17.63
CA GLY A 10 2.29 -2.64 16.76
C GLY A 10 1.94 -2.08 15.38
N GLY A 11 1.84 -2.97 14.39
CA GLY A 11 1.41 -2.62 13.04
C GLY A 11 -0.08 -2.90 12.81
N PHE A 12 -0.78 -2.02 12.12
CA PHE A 12 -2.19 -2.23 11.78
C PHE A 12 -2.46 -1.89 10.31
N VAL A 13 -3.07 -2.83 9.58
CA VAL A 13 -3.53 -2.62 8.21
C VAL A 13 -5.05 -2.73 8.19
N GLY A 14 -5.71 -1.63 7.87
CA GLY A 14 -7.15 -1.53 7.74
C GLY A 14 -7.59 -1.50 6.28
N VAL A 15 -8.53 -2.38 5.90
CA VAL A 15 -9.02 -2.48 4.52
C VAL A 15 -10.52 -2.25 4.48
N GLY A 16 -10.98 -1.42 3.57
CA GLY A 16 -12.38 -1.09 3.38
C GLY A 16 -12.94 -0.21 4.50
N GLU A 17 -13.75 -0.78 5.34
CA GLU A 17 -14.34 -0.15 6.52
C GLU A 17 -13.83 -0.87 7.79
N PRO A 18 -12.54 -0.72 8.12
CA PRO A 18 -11.81 -1.66 9.00
C PRO A 18 -12.25 -1.67 10.46
N SER A 19 -13.03 -0.72 10.90
CA SER A 19 -13.48 -0.66 12.29
C SER A 19 -14.99 -0.43 12.44
N GLY A 20 -15.70 -0.43 11.33
CA GLY A 20 -17.10 -0.02 11.32
C GLY A 20 -17.28 1.43 11.80
N TYR A 21 -18.51 1.81 12.00
CA TYR A 21 -18.85 3.16 12.44
C TYR A 21 -19.09 3.22 13.93
N GLN A 22 -18.85 4.38 14.53
CA GLN A 22 -19.26 4.64 15.89
C GLN A 22 -20.79 4.61 15.96
N ARG A 23 -21.32 4.11 17.07
CA ARG A 23 -22.76 4.17 17.34
C ARG A 23 -23.19 5.64 17.34
N GLN A 24 -24.16 5.98 16.49
CA GLN A 24 -24.64 7.33 16.27
C GLN A 24 -23.60 8.29 15.63
N GLY A 25 -22.46 7.77 15.21
CA GLY A 25 -21.40 8.52 14.53
C GLY A 25 -21.39 8.27 13.04
N ARG A 26 -20.90 9.24 12.32
CA ARG A 26 -20.64 9.20 10.88
C ARG A 26 -19.17 8.97 10.55
N PHE A 27 -18.39 8.57 11.54
CA PHE A 27 -16.94 8.53 11.47
C PHE A 27 -16.41 7.10 11.66
N ILE A 28 -15.24 6.85 11.08
CA ILE A 28 -14.50 5.61 11.31
C ILE A 28 -14.07 5.54 12.78
N GLN A 29 -14.33 4.41 13.44
CA GLN A 29 -14.04 4.27 14.87
C GLN A 29 -12.56 4.37 15.21
N LEU A 30 -11.67 3.99 14.28
CA LEU A 30 -10.20 4.02 14.42
C LEU A 30 -9.56 5.09 13.55
N SER A 31 -10.26 6.21 13.31
CA SER A 31 -9.76 7.31 12.48
C SER A 31 -8.44 7.89 12.99
N ASP A 32 -8.29 8.00 14.30
CA ASP A 32 -7.07 8.43 14.95
C ASP A 32 -5.88 7.50 14.67
N VAL A 33 -6.12 6.19 14.69
CA VAL A 33 -5.06 5.20 14.38
C VAL A 33 -4.74 5.22 12.89
N LEU A 34 -5.76 5.22 12.03
CA LEU A 34 -5.59 5.14 10.58
C LEU A 34 -5.21 6.47 9.94
N GLY A 35 -5.41 7.59 10.65
CA GLY A 35 -5.20 8.93 10.14
C GLY A 35 -6.15 9.33 9.01
N VAL A 36 -7.26 8.60 8.85
CA VAL A 36 -8.30 8.90 7.88
C VAL A 36 -9.67 8.86 8.52
N GLU A 37 -10.57 9.65 7.97
CA GLU A 37 -11.95 9.73 8.40
C GLU A 37 -12.87 9.46 7.22
N ARG A 38 -14.10 9.08 7.49
CA ARG A 38 -15.12 8.93 6.46
C ARG A 38 -16.39 9.65 6.85
N GLU A 39 -16.90 10.47 5.95
CA GLU A 39 -18.18 11.09 6.12
C GLU A 39 -19.30 10.21 5.53
N CYS A 40 -20.29 9.90 6.35
CA CYS A 40 -21.44 9.06 5.97
C CYS A 40 -22.73 9.85 5.81
N ASP A 41 -22.69 11.19 5.88
CA ASP A 41 -23.84 12.05 5.71
C ASP A 41 -24.03 12.42 4.23
N PHE A 42 -25.29 12.34 3.77
CA PHE A 42 -25.66 12.69 2.40
C PHE A 42 -25.88 14.18 2.17
N ARG A 43 -25.79 15.02 3.18
CA ARG A 43 -26.32 16.39 3.11
C ARG A 43 -25.27 17.49 3.08
N HIS A 44 -24.04 17.27 3.53
CA HIS A 44 -23.04 18.32 3.62
C HIS A 44 -21.66 17.79 3.36
N PHE A 45 -21.13 18.14 2.20
CA PHE A 45 -19.68 18.19 2.03
C PHE A 45 -19.22 19.48 2.72
N GLU A 46 -18.77 19.41 3.95
CA GLU A 46 -18.00 20.51 4.51
C GLU A 46 -16.78 20.72 3.62
N LYS A 47 -16.41 21.98 3.39
CA LYS A 47 -15.18 22.29 2.67
C LYS A 47 -14.04 21.63 3.45
N ARG A 48 -13.44 20.62 2.86
CA ARG A 48 -12.29 19.94 3.42
C ARG A 48 -11.02 20.66 2.99
N ASP A 49 -10.02 20.60 3.83
CA ASP A 49 -8.70 21.08 3.46
C ASP A 49 -8.16 20.27 2.29
N ASP A 50 -7.46 20.93 1.38
CA ASP A 50 -6.75 20.28 0.31
C ASP A 50 -5.68 19.36 0.89
N PHE A 51 -5.44 18.24 0.26
CA PHE A 51 -4.34 17.34 0.60
C PHE A 51 -3.56 16.93 -0.64
N ASP A 52 -2.28 16.76 -0.46
CA ASP A 52 -1.39 16.28 -1.51
C ASP A 52 -1.22 14.76 -1.44
N ILE A 53 -1.07 14.14 -2.61
CA ILE A 53 -0.62 12.75 -2.70
C ILE A 53 0.90 12.78 -2.60
N ALA A 54 1.46 12.04 -1.66
CA ALA A 54 2.91 11.96 -1.50
C ALA A 54 3.54 11.36 -2.77
N PRO A 55 4.53 12.05 -3.38
CA PRO A 55 5.11 11.63 -4.65
C PRO A 55 5.89 10.32 -4.53
N GLU A 56 6.48 10.06 -3.38
CA GLU A 56 7.25 8.87 -3.11
C GLU A 56 7.03 8.38 -1.67
N HIS A 57 6.90 7.07 -1.53
CA HIS A 57 6.92 6.41 -0.24
C HIS A 57 7.61 5.04 -0.37
N TRP A 58 8.19 4.54 0.71
CA TRP A 58 8.87 3.23 0.68
C TRP A 58 7.93 2.10 0.20
N ILE A 59 6.67 2.12 0.60
CA ILE A 59 5.68 1.10 0.21
C ILE A 59 5.42 1.12 -1.30
N THR A 60 5.32 2.31 -1.91
CA THR A 60 4.97 2.47 -3.34
C THR A 60 6.18 2.34 -4.28
N ARG A 61 7.39 2.36 -3.73
CA ARG A 61 8.60 2.27 -4.55
C ARG A 61 8.66 0.96 -5.34
N GLY A 62 8.77 1.05 -6.67
CA GLY A 62 8.82 -0.12 -7.56
C GLY A 62 7.46 -0.82 -7.73
N VAL A 63 6.37 -0.16 -7.38
CA VAL A 63 5.00 -0.57 -7.68
C VAL A 63 4.44 0.36 -8.75
N ASP A 64 3.87 -0.21 -9.81
CA ASP A 64 3.12 0.58 -10.78
C ASP A 64 1.71 0.85 -10.21
N MET A 65 1.56 2.03 -9.63
CA MET A 65 0.31 2.43 -8.97
C MET A 65 -0.87 2.54 -9.95
N SER A 66 -0.62 2.67 -11.26
CA SER A 66 -1.68 2.70 -12.28
C SER A 66 -2.35 1.35 -12.46
N LEU A 67 -1.66 0.27 -12.11
CA LEU A 67 -2.15 -1.11 -12.18
C LEU A 67 -2.76 -1.59 -10.86
N VAL A 68 -2.63 -0.80 -9.79
CA VAL A 68 -3.27 -1.13 -8.49
C VAL A 68 -4.75 -0.77 -8.57
N GLY A 69 -5.61 -1.78 -8.50
CA GLY A 69 -7.05 -1.59 -8.49
C GLY A 69 -7.58 -1.34 -7.08
N PHE A 70 -7.92 -0.10 -6.75
CA PHE A 70 -8.58 0.24 -5.50
C PHE A 70 -10.09 0.07 -5.57
N ASN A 71 -10.72 -0.21 -4.42
CA ASN A 71 -12.17 -0.26 -4.32
C ASN A 71 -12.75 1.16 -4.30
N ARG A 72 -13.33 1.58 -5.41
CA ARG A 72 -13.94 2.90 -5.60
C ARG A 72 -15.35 3.03 -5.02
N PHE A 73 -15.92 1.97 -4.46
CA PHE A 73 -17.22 2.03 -3.78
C PHE A 73 -17.12 2.59 -2.37
N VAL A 74 -15.96 2.53 -1.73
CA VAL A 74 -15.69 3.22 -0.47
C VAL A 74 -15.43 4.69 -0.79
N ARG A 75 -16.38 5.56 -0.43
CA ARG A 75 -16.35 6.99 -0.77
C ARG A 75 -16.27 7.87 0.46
N ASN A 76 -15.98 9.13 0.24
CA ASN A 76 -15.95 10.18 1.26
C ASN A 76 -14.91 9.94 2.35
N VAL A 77 -13.80 9.28 2.01
CA VAL A 77 -12.65 9.11 2.90
C VAL A 77 -11.68 10.26 2.68
N TYR A 78 -11.26 10.89 3.76
CA TYR A 78 -10.34 12.02 3.75
C TYR A 78 -9.28 11.89 4.86
N PRO A 79 -8.09 12.51 4.68
CA PRO A 79 -7.04 12.42 5.68
C PRO A 79 -7.33 13.34 6.88
N VAL A 80 -7.00 12.84 8.08
CA VAL A 80 -7.02 13.59 9.34
C VAL A 80 -5.69 13.47 10.09
N GLY A 81 -4.60 13.44 9.33
CA GLY A 81 -3.23 13.28 9.82
C GLY A 81 -2.40 12.29 9.02
N ALA A 82 -3.01 11.40 8.26
CA ALA A 82 -2.30 10.44 7.43
C ALA A 82 -1.58 11.09 6.24
N THR A 83 -0.48 10.48 5.83
CA THR A 83 0.14 10.73 4.53
C THR A 83 -0.61 9.94 3.46
N VAL A 84 -1.17 10.64 2.48
CA VAL A 84 -1.94 10.03 1.38
C VAL A 84 -0.99 9.54 0.30
N LEU A 85 -1.14 8.29 -0.12
CA LEU A 85 -0.34 7.65 -1.16
C LEU A 85 -1.13 7.40 -2.45
N ALA A 86 -2.45 7.29 -2.37
CA ALA A 86 -3.35 7.26 -3.52
C ALA A 86 -4.73 7.79 -3.17
N ALA A 87 -5.30 8.56 -4.10
CA ALA A 87 -6.65 9.09 -4.00
C ALA A 87 -7.24 9.29 -5.40
N ASP A 88 -8.57 9.29 -5.50
CA ASP A 88 -9.27 9.80 -6.68
C ASP A 88 -9.61 11.27 -6.44
N TYR A 89 -9.40 12.10 -7.43
CA TYR A 89 -9.95 13.46 -7.43
C TYR A 89 -11.42 13.41 -7.85
N ASP A 90 -12.24 14.13 -7.13
CA ASP A 90 -13.66 14.25 -7.50
C ASP A 90 -13.77 15.16 -8.75
N TRP A 91 -14.24 14.60 -9.84
CA TRP A 91 -14.36 15.29 -11.12
C TRP A 91 -15.56 16.25 -11.20
N GLU A 92 -16.46 16.21 -10.21
CA GLU A 92 -17.59 17.13 -10.10
C GLU A 92 -17.17 18.54 -9.63
N TYR A 93 -15.94 18.70 -9.12
CA TYR A 93 -15.39 19.99 -8.75
C TYR A 93 -14.67 20.66 -9.92
N PRO A 94 -14.73 22.01 -10.04
CA PRO A 94 -14.05 22.74 -11.11
C PRO A 94 -12.57 22.37 -11.18
N LYS A 95 -12.04 22.21 -12.40
CA LYS A 95 -10.61 22.01 -12.63
C LYS A 95 -9.81 23.09 -11.88
N GLY A 96 -8.98 22.69 -10.96
CA GLY A 96 -8.18 23.58 -10.13
C GLY A 96 -8.57 23.60 -8.65
N SER A 97 -9.72 23.01 -8.27
CA SER A 97 -9.93 22.65 -6.86
C SER A 97 -9.23 21.30 -6.65
N GLN A 98 -8.18 21.26 -5.89
CA GLN A 98 -7.54 20.01 -5.44
C GLN A 98 -8.41 19.29 -4.40
N ASN A 99 -9.65 19.71 -4.29
CA ASN A 99 -10.56 19.39 -3.23
C ASN A 99 -11.28 18.07 -3.46
N ALA A 100 -11.40 17.35 -2.38
CA ALA A 100 -12.27 16.22 -2.17
C ALA A 100 -11.95 14.98 -3.00
N GLY A 101 -10.67 14.66 -3.12
CA GLY A 101 -10.26 13.32 -3.48
C GLY A 101 -10.81 12.32 -2.45
N ASN A 102 -11.11 11.14 -2.92
CA ASN A 102 -11.42 10.02 -2.06
C ASN A 102 -10.13 9.26 -1.80
N VAL A 103 -9.70 9.18 -0.56
CA VAL A 103 -8.47 8.49 -0.19
C VAL A 103 -8.65 6.99 -0.37
N HIS A 104 -7.78 6.39 -1.15
CA HIS A 104 -7.74 4.95 -1.37
C HIS A 104 -6.61 4.26 -0.62
N PHE A 105 -5.52 4.97 -0.40
CA PHE A 105 -4.35 4.45 0.27
C PHE A 105 -3.67 5.54 1.08
N ALA A 106 -3.49 5.29 2.37
CA ALA A 106 -2.81 6.21 3.27
C ALA A 106 -2.01 5.46 4.33
N VAL A 107 -1.01 6.15 4.88
CA VAL A 107 -0.16 5.65 5.97
C VAL A 107 -0.19 6.64 7.12
N ASN A 108 -0.10 6.14 8.35
CA ASN A 108 -0.12 6.97 9.55
C ASN A 108 0.81 6.41 10.62
N ASP A 109 1.54 7.30 11.29
CA ASP A 109 2.25 6.98 12.52
C ASP A 109 1.32 7.24 13.71
N TYR A 110 1.21 6.27 14.62
CA TYR A 110 0.37 6.39 15.82
C TYR A 110 1.12 5.87 17.04
N GLY A 111 1.50 6.78 17.93
CA GLY A 111 2.40 6.47 19.03
C GLY A 111 3.76 5.97 18.52
N SER A 112 4.17 4.79 18.94
CA SER A 112 5.39 4.14 18.45
C SER A 112 5.16 3.19 17.27
N GLY A 113 3.90 2.99 16.86
CA GLY A 113 3.52 2.07 15.79
C GLY A 113 3.07 2.76 14.53
N ARG A 114 2.68 1.96 13.57
CA ARG A 114 2.30 2.41 12.23
C ARG A 114 1.02 1.76 11.75
N SER A 115 0.26 2.47 10.97
CA SER A 115 -0.95 1.94 10.36
C SER A 115 -1.04 2.27 8.87
N VAL A 116 -1.77 1.44 8.17
CA VAL A 116 -2.08 1.59 6.75
C VAL A 116 -3.58 1.51 6.56
N TYR A 117 -4.12 2.43 5.79
CA TYR A 117 -5.48 2.38 5.28
C TYR A 117 -5.50 2.04 3.79
N LEU A 118 -6.38 1.12 3.40
CA LEU A 118 -6.67 0.74 2.02
C LEU A 118 -8.19 0.69 1.82
N SER A 119 -8.72 1.34 0.80
CA SER A 119 -10.17 1.29 0.49
C SER A 119 -10.66 -0.09 0.05
N GLY A 120 -9.75 -0.98 -0.25
CA GLY A 120 -9.92 -2.30 -0.86
C GLY A 120 -9.09 -2.38 -2.13
N ILE A 121 -8.71 -3.59 -2.50
CA ILE A 121 -7.77 -3.85 -3.60
C ILE A 121 -8.22 -5.04 -4.43
N THR A 122 -7.90 -5.01 -5.72
CA THR A 122 -8.00 -6.17 -6.60
C THR A 122 -6.70 -6.98 -6.53
N THR A 123 -6.77 -8.27 -6.81
CA THR A 123 -5.60 -9.16 -6.76
C THR A 123 -4.84 -9.12 -8.09
N ASN A 124 -3.61 -8.63 -8.07
CA ASN A 124 -2.62 -8.74 -9.13
C ASN A 124 -1.21 -8.57 -8.52
N ASN A 125 -0.16 -8.79 -9.31
CA ASN A 125 1.22 -8.76 -8.80
C ASN A 125 1.62 -7.43 -8.19
N GLN A 126 1.18 -6.30 -8.76
CA GLN A 126 1.45 -4.96 -8.21
C GLN A 126 0.78 -4.77 -6.85
N THR A 127 -0.47 -5.19 -6.76
CA THR A 127 -1.24 -5.12 -5.51
C THR A 127 -0.68 -6.02 -4.42
N ILE A 128 -0.29 -7.24 -4.77
CA ILE A 128 0.33 -8.19 -3.82
C ILE A 128 1.64 -7.60 -3.29
N ARG A 129 2.48 -7.04 -4.16
CA ARG A 129 3.71 -6.35 -3.77
C ARG A 129 3.44 -5.17 -2.85
N LEU A 130 2.45 -4.32 -3.20
CA LEU A 130 2.05 -3.19 -2.37
C LEU A 130 1.63 -3.65 -0.97
N LEU A 131 0.76 -4.66 -0.91
CA LEU A 131 0.24 -5.19 0.36
C LEU A 131 1.36 -5.80 1.22
N TYR A 132 2.25 -6.59 0.61
CA TYR A 132 3.40 -7.15 1.30
C TYR A 132 4.29 -6.06 1.92
N ARG A 133 4.59 -5.00 1.15
CA ARG A 133 5.35 -3.86 1.65
C ARG A 133 4.59 -3.07 2.72
N ALA A 134 3.28 -2.93 2.59
CA ALA A 134 2.46 -2.31 3.63
C ALA A 134 2.57 -3.06 4.97
N PHE A 135 2.50 -4.39 4.95
CA PHE A 135 2.72 -5.19 6.15
C PHE A 135 4.14 -5.01 6.72
N LEU A 136 5.16 -5.08 5.88
CA LEU A 136 6.54 -4.89 6.35
C LEU A 136 6.76 -3.50 6.95
N TRP A 137 6.23 -2.46 6.33
CA TRP A 137 6.34 -1.10 6.83
C TRP A 137 5.66 -0.94 8.19
N THR A 138 4.45 -1.49 8.36
CA THR A 138 3.76 -1.43 9.66
C THR A 138 4.50 -2.18 10.76
N MET A 139 5.32 -3.16 10.43
CA MET A 139 6.15 -3.94 11.36
C MET A 139 7.56 -3.36 11.53
N HIS A 140 7.88 -2.18 11.01
CA HIS A 140 9.24 -1.62 10.95
C HIS A 140 10.25 -2.58 10.29
N GLY A 141 9.78 -3.32 9.29
CA GLY A 141 10.51 -4.40 8.62
C GLY A 141 11.07 -4.03 7.25
N GLU A 142 11.32 -2.74 6.98
CA GLU A 142 11.79 -2.25 5.69
C GLU A 142 13.12 -2.91 5.27
N ASP A 143 13.97 -3.21 6.24
CA ASP A 143 15.25 -3.88 5.98
C ASP A 143 15.11 -5.33 5.49
N LYS A 144 13.97 -5.98 5.77
CA LYS A 144 13.72 -7.37 5.35
C LYS A 144 13.55 -7.51 3.83
N THR A 145 13.24 -6.44 3.11
CA THR A 145 13.17 -6.43 1.65
C THR A 145 14.44 -5.92 0.97
N LYS A 146 15.50 -5.70 1.74
CA LYS A 146 16.75 -5.21 1.19
C LYS A 146 17.39 -6.21 0.24
N TYR A 147 17.09 -7.49 0.42
CA TYR A 147 17.63 -8.61 -0.33
C TYR A 147 16.51 -9.52 -0.84
N ASN A 148 16.83 -10.38 -1.81
CA ASN A 148 15.89 -11.36 -2.37
C ASN A 148 14.61 -10.75 -2.97
N TYR A 149 14.76 -9.67 -3.73
CA TYR A 149 13.65 -9.09 -4.48
C TYR A 149 14.06 -8.76 -5.91
N ALA A 150 13.12 -8.74 -6.82
CA ALA A 150 13.30 -8.23 -8.18
C ALA A 150 12.68 -6.83 -8.31
N GLU A 151 13.21 -6.01 -9.23
CA GLU A 151 12.65 -4.68 -9.54
C GLU A 151 11.27 -4.82 -10.20
N SER A 152 11.08 -5.81 -11.09
CA SER A 152 9.74 -6.13 -11.62
C SER A 152 8.88 -6.83 -10.59
N ALA A 153 7.63 -6.39 -10.45
CA ALA A 153 6.65 -7.03 -9.58
C ALA A 153 6.19 -8.41 -10.08
N ASP A 154 6.44 -8.69 -11.37
CA ASP A 154 6.08 -9.96 -11.98
C ASP A 154 7.13 -11.07 -11.74
N VAL A 155 8.21 -10.75 -11.03
CA VAL A 155 9.28 -11.70 -10.75
C VAL A 155 9.47 -11.87 -9.26
N ASP A 156 9.23 -13.09 -8.80
CA ASP A 156 9.55 -13.52 -7.44
C ASP A 156 10.96 -14.09 -7.36
N VAL A 157 11.63 -13.85 -6.24
CA VAL A 157 12.99 -14.30 -5.96
C VAL A 157 12.99 -15.13 -4.68
N PHE A 158 13.39 -16.38 -4.78
CA PHE A 158 13.52 -17.30 -3.65
C PHE A 158 14.98 -17.70 -3.50
N PHE A 159 15.50 -17.57 -2.30
CA PHE A 159 16.83 -18.05 -1.96
C PHE A 159 16.75 -19.30 -1.08
N TYR A 160 17.45 -20.34 -1.48
CA TYR A 160 17.54 -21.61 -0.76
C TYR A 160 18.87 -21.70 -0.04
N GLU A 161 18.91 -21.32 1.23
CA GLU A 161 20.12 -21.23 2.05
C GLU A 161 20.94 -22.53 2.05
N GLN A 162 20.26 -23.68 2.14
CA GLN A 162 20.92 -24.99 2.21
C GLN A 162 21.72 -25.33 0.95
N SER A 163 21.32 -24.84 -0.21
CA SER A 163 21.96 -25.13 -1.49
C SER A 163 22.71 -23.93 -2.06
N GLY A 164 22.54 -22.75 -1.50
CA GLY A 164 23.09 -21.50 -2.02
C GLY A 164 22.50 -21.08 -3.36
N LYS A 165 21.34 -21.64 -3.76
CA LYS A 165 20.72 -21.43 -5.06
C LYS A 165 19.57 -20.44 -5.00
N TYR A 166 19.33 -19.78 -6.12
CA TYR A 166 18.16 -18.95 -6.35
C TYR A 166 17.18 -19.64 -7.29
N ALA A 167 15.90 -19.53 -7.02
CA ALA A 167 14.84 -19.74 -8.00
C ALA A 167 14.19 -18.39 -8.28
N LEU A 168 14.15 -17.98 -9.53
CA LEU A 168 13.43 -16.82 -10.00
C LEU A 168 12.22 -17.29 -10.81
N PHE A 169 11.05 -16.78 -10.47
CA PHE A 169 9.81 -17.12 -11.15
C PHE A 169 9.20 -15.87 -11.79
N ASN A 170 8.97 -15.90 -13.09
CA ASN A 170 8.20 -14.89 -13.79
C ASN A 170 6.72 -15.31 -13.83
N ASP A 171 5.88 -14.61 -13.09
CA ASP A 171 4.42 -14.88 -13.03
C ASP A 171 3.62 -14.18 -14.15
N SER A 172 4.27 -13.49 -15.07
CA SER A 172 3.57 -12.87 -16.21
C SER A 172 3.48 -13.78 -17.42
N ASP A 173 2.55 -13.47 -18.32
CA ASP A 173 2.39 -14.13 -19.61
C ASP A 173 3.36 -13.60 -20.68
N ASN A 174 4.27 -12.71 -20.29
CA ASN A 174 5.26 -12.11 -21.16
C ASN A 174 6.68 -12.35 -20.64
N ALA A 175 7.66 -12.29 -21.54
CA ALA A 175 9.06 -12.30 -21.11
C ALA A 175 9.38 -10.99 -20.35
N VAL A 176 10.09 -11.12 -19.23
CA VAL A 176 10.48 -10.01 -18.37
C VAL A 176 11.99 -9.92 -18.27
N LYS A 177 12.53 -8.73 -18.54
CA LYS A 177 13.91 -8.38 -18.20
C LYS A 177 13.89 -7.51 -16.95
N THR A 178 14.55 -7.96 -15.90
CA THR A 178 14.59 -7.27 -14.60
C THR A 178 15.95 -7.37 -13.95
N THR A 179 16.10 -6.66 -12.85
CA THR A 179 17.25 -6.78 -11.95
C THR A 179 16.75 -7.37 -10.65
N TYR A 180 17.43 -8.37 -10.11
CA TYR A 180 17.16 -8.87 -8.76
C TYR A 180 18.33 -8.55 -7.82
N CYS A 181 18.03 -8.48 -6.54
CA CYS A 181 19.00 -8.27 -5.49
C CYS A 181 19.26 -9.59 -4.78
N ASP A 182 20.52 -10.01 -4.70
CA ASP A 182 20.90 -11.24 -3.99
C ASP A 182 21.05 -11.01 -2.47
N VAL A 183 21.32 -12.09 -1.72
CA VAL A 183 21.46 -12.03 -0.24
C VAL A 183 22.61 -11.12 0.22
N ASP A 184 23.61 -10.91 -0.63
CA ASP A 184 24.75 -10.04 -0.34
C ASP A 184 24.48 -8.58 -0.72
N GLY A 185 23.29 -8.31 -1.29
CA GLY A 185 22.90 -6.97 -1.74
C GLY A 185 23.37 -6.61 -3.14
N ASN A 186 23.93 -7.56 -3.88
CA ASN A 186 24.39 -7.29 -5.24
C ASN A 186 23.22 -7.33 -6.22
N LYS A 187 23.19 -6.36 -7.12
CA LYS A 187 22.20 -6.29 -8.19
C LYS A 187 22.66 -7.10 -9.41
N ARG A 188 21.81 -8.01 -9.86
CA ARG A 188 22.07 -8.87 -11.03
C ARG A 188 20.94 -8.79 -12.03
N SER A 189 21.26 -8.55 -13.29
CA SER A 189 20.29 -8.52 -14.37
C SER A 189 19.93 -9.94 -14.82
N VAL A 190 18.65 -10.17 -15.10
CA VAL A 190 18.13 -11.45 -15.56
C VAL A 190 17.03 -11.22 -16.58
N THR A 191 16.91 -12.16 -17.53
CA THR A 191 15.75 -12.26 -18.42
C THR A 191 15.09 -13.61 -18.20
N LEU A 192 13.77 -13.59 -18.02
CA LEU A 192 12.94 -14.79 -17.89
C LEU A 192 11.89 -14.77 -19.00
N GLY A 193 11.63 -15.92 -19.59
CA GLY A 193 10.46 -16.12 -20.46
C GLY A 193 9.16 -16.06 -19.70
N ALA A 194 8.03 -16.08 -20.42
CA ALA A 194 6.70 -16.15 -19.82
C ALA A 194 6.57 -17.40 -18.92
N LYS A 195 6.09 -17.24 -17.68
CA LYS A 195 5.90 -18.32 -16.70
C LYS A 195 7.16 -19.17 -16.45
N GLU A 196 8.35 -18.64 -16.75
CA GLU A 196 9.62 -19.36 -16.57
C GLU A 196 10.04 -19.39 -15.08
N ILE A 197 10.48 -20.57 -14.65
CA ILE A 197 11.27 -20.74 -13.42
C ILE A 197 12.73 -20.92 -13.81
N LYS A 198 13.58 -20.03 -13.33
CA LYS A 198 15.02 -20.07 -13.59
C LYS A 198 15.80 -20.32 -12.31
N TRP A 199 16.64 -21.34 -12.34
CA TRP A 199 17.56 -21.64 -11.26
C TRP A 199 18.96 -21.04 -11.54
N LEU A 200 19.52 -20.41 -10.51
CA LEU A 200 20.85 -19.78 -10.56
C LEU A 200 21.71 -20.22 -9.38
#